data_a1e4919e37643063c2404d509cb0c793
#
_entry.id   a1e4919e37643063c2404d509cb0c793
#
_cell.length_a   1.000
_cell.length_b   1.000
_cell.length_c   1.000
_cell.angle_alpha   90.00
_cell.angle_beta   90.00
_cell.angle_gamma   90.00
#
_symmetry.space_group_name_H-M   'P 1'
#
loop_
_entity.id
_entity.type
_entity.pdbx_description
1 polymer ?
#
loop_
_entity_poly.entity_id
_entity_poly.type
_entity_poly.pdbx_seq_one_letter_code
_entity_poly.pdbx_strand_id
1 'polypeptide(L)'
;MKVAVGSTNPIKIQAVKEAFQEMFGKGDVIGVKVKSDVSDQPFNDEVLKGAVNRAEKALKLTEAKFGVGIEGGVIQLGEKWYNLGFVTIIDTKGIRGTGTSGWFECPPKILEQLKRGKELGDVMDDLTGRKNMKTQNGAIGIFTKGKVPRKDLYKHGVFMALIPFLSTGVFQDDC
;
A
#
# COMPACT_ATOMS: atom_id res chain seq x y z
N MET A 1 8.37 -16.74 10.41
CA MET A 1 8.34 -15.30 10.73
C MET A 1 6.91 -14.83 10.48
N LYS A 2 6.24 -14.27 11.50
CA LYS A 2 4.85 -13.80 11.41
C LYS A 2 4.81 -12.33 10.99
N VAL A 3 3.95 -12.01 10.02
CA VAL A 3 3.78 -10.67 9.45
C VAL A 3 2.30 -10.31 9.45
N ALA A 4 1.94 -9.18 10.03
CA ALA A 4 0.57 -8.69 10.09
C ALA A 4 0.35 -7.54 9.10
N VAL A 5 -0.60 -7.71 8.18
CA VAL A 5 -0.98 -6.67 7.22
C VAL A 5 -2.23 -5.96 7.73
N GLY A 6 -2.17 -4.64 7.91
CA GLY A 6 -3.29 -3.80 8.36
C GLY A 6 -4.40 -3.63 7.30
N SER A 7 -4.82 -4.74 6.72
CA SER A 7 -5.86 -4.80 5.69
C SER A 7 -6.43 -6.21 5.56
N THR A 8 -7.69 -6.32 5.17
CA THR A 8 -8.33 -7.57 4.75
C THR A 8 -8.40 -7.70 3.22
N ASN A 9 -7.86 -6.73 2.47
CA ASN A 9 -7.85 -6.78 1.01
C ASN A 9 -6.89 -7.87 0.52
N PRO A 10 -7.37 -8.89 -0.22
CA PRO A 10 -6.56 -10.03 -0.65
C PRO A 10 -5.37 -9.62 -1.53
N ILE A 11 -5.53 -8.57 -2.35
CA ILE A 11 -4.44 -8.05 -3.21
C ILE A 11 -3.28 -7.51 -2.36
N LYS A 12 -3.58 -6.75 -1.29
CA LYS A 12 -2.56 -6.22 -0.39
C LYS A 12 -1.86 -7.35 0.39
N ILE A 13 -2.64 -8.30 0.91
CA ILE A 13 -2.10 -9.46 1.64
C ILE A 13 -1.20 -10.31 0.74
N GLN A 14 -1.64 -10.60 -0.46
CA GLN A 14 -0.87 -11.42 -1.42
C GLN A 14 0.43 -10.73 -1.85
N ALA A 15 0.40 -9.40 -2.09
CA ALA A 15 1.59 -8.63 -2.41
C ALA A 15 2.65 -8.71 -1.30
N VAL A 16 2.24 -8.59 -0.03
CA VAL A 16 3.13 -8.73 1.12
C VAL A 16 3.65 -10.16 1.24
N LYS A 17 2.76 -11.16 1.10
CA LYS A 17 3.15 -12.57 1.17
C LYS A 17 4.23 -12.93 0.16
N GLU A 18 4.05 -12.54 -1.10
CA GLU A 18 5.02 -12.80 -2.15
C GLU A 18 6.34 -12.07 -1.90
N ALA A 19 6.30 -10.77 -1.52
CA ALA A 19 7.51 -10.02 -1.24
C ALA A 19 8.33 -10.61 -0.08
N PHE A 20 7.67 -10.98 1.03
CA PHE A 20 8.36 -11.61 2.16
C PHE A 20 8.88 -13.02 1.83
N GLN A 21 8.14 -13.77 1.01
CA GLN A 21 8.60 -15.08 0.53
C GLN A 21 9.86 -14.96 -0.34
N GLU A 22 9.90 -13.99 -1.25
CA GLU A 22 11.04 -13.75 -2.14
C GLU A 22 12.27 -13.23 -1.38
N MET A 23 12.08 -12.36 -0.38
CA MET A 23 13.20 -11.75 0.34
C MET A 23 13.74 -12.60 1.49
N PHE A 24 12.90 -13.39 2.14
CA PHE A 24 13.27 -14.14 3.34
C PHE A 24 13.04 -15.65 3.25
N GLY A 25 12.59 -16.16 2.10
CA GLY A 25 12.30 -17.59 1.88
C GLY A 25 11.06 -18.11 2.61
N LYS A 26 10.49 -17.36 3.56
CA LYS A 26 9.30 -17.72 4.33
C LYS A 26 8.62 -16.51 4.98
N GLY A 27 7.31 -16.58 5.12
CA GLY A 27 6.52 -15.58 5.85
C GLY A 27 5.13 -16.15 6.11
N ASP A 28 4.72 -16.19 7.38
CA ASP A 28 3.33 -16.43 7.77
C ASP A 28 2.63 -15.07 7.80
N VAL A 29 1.91 -14.75 6.71
CA VAL A 29 1.30 -13.44 6.49
C VAL A 29 -0.19 -13.50 6.76
N ILE A 30 -0.65 -12.71 7.71
CA ILE A 30 -2.06 -12.59 8.08
C ILE A 30 -2.60 -11.19 7.81
N GLY A 31 -3.85 -11.10 7.37
CA GLY A 31 -4.58 -9.83 7.25
C GLY A 31 -5.31 -9.49 8.54
N VAL A 32 -5.23 -8.23 8.97
CA VAL A 32 -5.90 -7.72 10.17
C VAL A 32 -6.77 -6.54 9.79
N LYS A 33 -8.04 -6.56 10.21
CA LYS A 33 -8.96 -5.44 9.97
C LYS A 33 -8.61 -4.28 10.90
N VAL A 34 -8.11 -3.18 10.34
CA VAL A 34 -7.80 -1.95 11.06
C VAL A 34 -8.33 -0.73 10.28
N LYS A 35 -8.60 0.36 11.00
CA LYS A 35 -8.91 1.66 10.39
C LYS A 35 -7.60 2.39 10.09
N SER A 36 -7.55 3.09 8.95
CA SER A 36 -6.42 3.95 8.57
C SER A 36 -6.39 5.29 9.32
N ASP A 37 -7.54 5.72 9.87
CA ASP A 37 -7.77 7.02 10.51
C ASP A 37 -7.41 8.22 9.60
N VAL A 38 -7.61 8.04 8.30
CA VAL A 38 -7.56 9.08 7.27
C VAL A 38 -8.83 8.97 6.43
N SER A 39 -9.02 9.87 5.48
CA SER A 39 -10.17 9.84 4.56
C SER A 39 -10.22 8.54 3.75
N ASP A 40 -11.41 8.16 3.27
CA ASP A 40 -11.59 6.96 2.43
C ASP A 40 -10.84 7.09 1.10
N GLN A 41 -10.70 8.33 0.60
CA GLN A 41 -9.84 8.68 -0.52
C GLN A 41 -8.74 9.63 -0.04
N PRO A 42 -7.56 9.11 0.39
CA PRO A 42 -6.49 9.95 0.93
C PRO A 42 -5.78 10.77 -0.14
N PHE A 43 -5.38 11.98 0.24
CA PHE A 43 -4.59 12.91 -0.57
C PHE A 43 -3.31 13.30 0.15
N ASN A 44 -2.22 13.42 -0.61
CA ASN A 44 -0.93 13.90 -0.11
C ASN A 44 -0.46 13.16 1.16
N ASP A 45 -0.18 13.87 2.23
CA ASP A 45 0.36 13.30 3.48
C ASP A 45 -0.57 12.27 4.15
N GLU A 46 -1.87 12.32 3.86
CA GLU A 46 -2.80 11.31 4.38
C GLU A 46 -2.46 9.90 3.88
N VAL A 47 -1.89 9.78 2.67
CA VAL A 47 -1.53 8.47 2.11
C VAL A 47 -0.43 7.81 2.95
N LEU A 48 0.61 8.57 3.30
CA LEU A 48 1.66 8.11 4.22
C LEU A 48 1.09 7.83 5.61
N LYS A 49 0.34 8.78 6.17
CA LYS A 49 -0.26 8.66 7.51
C LYS A 49 -1.13 7.42 7.62
N GLY A 50 -1.98 7.16 6.61
CA GLY A 50 -2.83 5.98 6.58
C GLY A 50 -2.02 4.67 6.54
N ALA A 51 -0.93 4.61 5.77
CA ALA A 51 -0.04 3.45 5.73
C ALA A 51 0.64 3.21 7.09
N VAL A 52 1.15 4.27 7.74
CA VAL A 52 1.74 4.19 9.08
C VAL A 52 0.73 3.69 10.11
N ASN A 53 -0.44 4.29 10.18
CA ASN A 53 -1.49 3.91 11.13
C ASN A 53 -1.88 2.42 10.97
N ARG A 54 -1.99 1.94 9.73
CA ARG A 54 -2.28 0.53 9.46
C ARG A 54 -1.17 -0.40 9.93
N ALA A 55 0.10 -0.04 9.70
CA ALA A 55 1.24 -0.85 10.12
C ALA A 55 1.32 -0.96 11.64
N GLU A 56 1.23 0.18 12.35
CA GLU A 56 1.28 0.25 13.81
C GLU A 56 0.15 -0.55 14.46
N LYS A 57 -1.09 -0.36 13.97
CA LYS A 57 -2.26 -1.08 14.50
C LYS A 57 -2.18 -2.57 14.24
N ALA A 58 -1.73 -3.00 13.06
CA ALA A 58 -1.56 -4.40 12.75
C ALA A 58 -0.53 -5.07 13.67
N LEU A 59 0.60 -4.41 13.90
CA LEU A 59 1.64 -4.87 14.82
C LEU A 59 1.11 -4.96 16.26
N LYS A 60 0.43 -3.91 16.73
CA LYS A 60 -0.09 -3.83 18.11
C LYS A 60 -1.18 -4.86 18.41
N LEU A 61 -1.99 -5.22 17.41
CA LEU A 61 -3.12 -6.16 17.58
C LEU A 61 -2.71 -7.63 17.43
N THR A 62 -1.43 -7.89 17.16
CA THR A 62 -0.96 -9.26 16.89
C THR A 62 0.41 -9.50 17.53
N GLU A 63 0.81 -10.78 17.64
CA GLU A 63 2.16 -11.18 18.04
C GLU A 63 3.09 -11.31 16.80
N ALA A 64 2.88 -10.48 15.77
CA ALA A 64 3.70 -10.51 14.58
C ALA A 64 5.05 -9.82 14.83
N LYS A 65 6.08 -10.26 14.10
CA LYS A 65 7.39 -9.59 14.08
C LYS A 65 7.36 -8.29 13.28
N PHE A 66 6.52 -8.24 12.25
CA PHE A 66 6.36 -7.08 11.38
C PHE A 66 4.88 -6.70 11.25
N GLY A 67 4.62 -5.40 11.36
CA GLY A 67 3.36 -4.77 10.95
C GLY A 67 3.54 -4.09 9.60
N VAL A 68 2.64 -4.36 8.67
CA VAL A 68 2.66 -3.79 7.31
C VAL A 68 1.39 -3.01 7.05
N GLY A 69 1.54 -1.76 6.65
CA GLY A 69 0.46 -0.90 6.20
C GLY A 69 0.62 -0.54 4.73
N ILE A 70 -0.45 -0.65 3.98
CA ILE A 70 -0.51 -0.21 2.58
C ILE A 70 -1.72 0.71 2.44
N GLU A 71 -1.50 1.95 2.04
CA GLU A 71 -2.57 2.89 1.74
C GLU A 71 -2.46 3.39 0.30
N GLY A 72 -3.59 3.38 -0.40
CA GLY A 72 -3.69 3.93 -1.75
C GLY A 72 -4.23 5.34 -1.70
N GLY A 73 -3.71 6.21 -2.54
CA GLY A 73 -4.21 7.58 -2.60
C GLY A 73 -3.62 8.36 -3.77
N VAL A 74 -3.76 9.66 -3.71
CA VAL A 74 -3.33 10.58 -4.75
C VAL A 74 -2.42 11.65 -4.15
N ILE A 75 -1.28 11.89 -4.77
CA ILE A 75 -0.38 12.97 -4.36
C ILE A 75 -0.24 14.00 -5.48
N GLN A 76 -0.01 15.25 -5.10
CA GLN A 76 0.35 16.29 -6.03
C GLN A 76 1.86 16.45 -6.10
N LEU A 77 2.40 16.44 -7.31
CA LEU A 77 3.79 16.76 -7.59
C LEU A 77 3.85 17.78 -8.71
N GLY A 78 4.28 18.99 -8.39
CA GLY A 78 4.16 20.13 -9.30
C GLY A 78 2.69 20.42 -9.61
N GLU A 79 2.36 20.54 -10.89
CA GLU A 79 0.98 20.80 -11.34
C GLU A 79 0.16 19.52 -11.56
N LYS A 80 0.78 18.35 -11.45
CA LYS A 80 0.14 17.07 -11.75
C LYS A 80 -0.19 16.27 -10.50
N TRP A 81 -1.16 15.39 -10.65
CA TRP A 81 -1.59 14.46 -9.60
C TRP A 81 -1.29 13.02 -10.02
N TYR A 82 -0.84 12.22 -9.06
CA TYR A 82 -0.41 10.85 -9.28
C TYR A 82 -1.08 9.89 -8.31
N ASN A 83 -1.60 8.78 -8.84
CA ASN A 83 -2.06 7.66 -8.02
C ASN A 83 -0.86 6.80 -7.62
N LEU A 84 -0.82 6.38 -6.36
CA LEU A 84 0.18 5.46 -5.83
C LEU A 84 -0.37 4.67 -4.65
N GLY A 85 0.40 3.67 -4.22
CA GLY A 85 0.26 3.04 -2.93
C GLY A 85 1.48 3.36 -2.07
N PHE A 86 1.27 3.87 -0.87
CA PHE A 86 2.33 4.02 0.13
C PHE A 86 2.40 2.77 1.00
N VAL A 87 3.61 2.30 1.27
CA VAL A 87 3.86 1.12 2.10
C VAL A 87 4.70 1.52 3.30
N THR A 88 4.28 1.10 4.48
CA THR A 88 5.06 1.21 5.71
C THR A 88 5.21 -0.16 6.34
N ILE A 89 6.42 -0.50 6.76
CA ILE A 89 6.75 -1.70 7.51
C ILE A 89 7.39 -1.28 8.83
N ILE A 90 6.93 -1.85 9.93
CA ILE A 90 7.45 -1.57 11.27
C ILE A 90 7.72 -2.91 11.96
N ASP A 91 8.88 -3.05 12.58
CA ASP A 91 9.18 -4.24 13.39
C ASP A 91 8.95 -4.01 14.88
N THR A 92 9.10 -5.07 15.68
CA THR A 92 8.95 -5.02 17.14
C THR A 92 10.02 -4.20 17.86
N LYS A 93 11.10 -3.81 17.19
CA LYS A 93 12.14 -2.92 17.72
C LYS A 93 11.87 -1.45 17.42
N GLY A 94 10.81 -1.15 16.66
CA GLY A 94 10.46 0.20 16.23
C GLY A 94 11.17 0.67 14.97
N ILE A 95 11.98 -0.20 14.33
CA ILE A 95 12.58 0.13 13.03
C ILE A 95 11.46 0.27 12.01
N ARG A 96 11.52 1.35 11.24
CA ARG A 96 10.52 1.69 10.22
C ARG A 96 11.16 1.77 8.83
N GLY A 97 10.55 1.07 7.87
CA GLY A 97 10.84 1.23 6.46
C GLY A 97 9.64 1.74 5.71
N THR A 98 9.87 2.59 4.73
CA THR A 98 8.82 3.14 3.86
C THR A 98 9.18 2.95 2.39
N GLY A 99 8.15 2.78 1.57
CA GLY A 99 8.31 2.65 0.13
C GLY A 99 7.01 3.01 -0.59
N THR A 100 7.08 3.16 -1.89
CA THR A 100 5.90 3.42 -2.71
C THR A 100 5.77 2.38 -3.82
N SER A 101 4.54 2.16 -4.25
CA SER A 101 4.27 1.48 -5.52
C SER A 101 4.80 2.32 -6.70
N GLY A 102 4.78 1.78 -7.90
CA GLY A 102 4.87 2.61 -9.10
C GLY A 102 3.74 3.65 -9.13
N TRP A 103 4.03 4.82 -9.68
CA TRP A 103 3.10 5.94 -9.79
C TRP A 103 2.54 6.01 -11.21
N PHE A 104 1.31 6.50 -11.33
CA PHE A 104 0.74 6.85 -12.62
C PHE A 104 -0.09 8.13 -12.52
N GLU A 105 -0.05 8.94 -13.55
CA GLU A 105 -0.76 10.21 -13.58
C GLU A 105 -2.27 9.97 -13.40
N CYS A 106 -2.89 10.74 -12.52
CA CYS A 106 -4.32 10.68 -12.30
C CYS A 106 -5.05 11.46 -13.41
N PRO A 107 -5.88 10.81 -14.22
CA PRO A 107 -6.62 11.51 -15.27
C PRO A 107 -7.50 12.62 -14.68
N PRO A 108 -7.57 13.82 -15.30
CA PRO A 108 -8.32 14.95 -14.74
C PRO A 108 -9.79 14.64 -14.41
N LYS A 109 -10.47 13.88 -15.27
CA LYS A 109 -11.86 13.47 -15.04
C LYS A 109 -12.04 12.57 -13.82
N ILE A 110 -11.04 11.75 -13.51
CA ILE A 110 -11.05 10.91 -12.32
C ILE A 110 -10.74 11.77 -11.10
N LEU A 111 -9.69 12.58 -11.16
CA LEU A 111 -9.30 13.47 -10.07
C LEU A 111 -10.46 14.35 -9.59
N GLU A 112 -11.26 14.88 -10.51
CA GLU A 112 -12.44 15.68 -10.17
C GLU A 112 -13.44 14.90 -9.29
N GLN A 113 -13.68 13.63 -9.61
CA GLN A 113 -14.59 12.79 -8.82
C GLN A 113 -13.98 12.42 -7.45
N LEU A 114 -12.67 12.15 -7.39
CA LEU A 114 -11.97 11.91 -6.14
C LEU A 114 -12.03 13.13 -5.21
N LYS A 115 -11.83 14.34 -5.75
CA LYS A 115 -11.97 15.60 -5.00
C LYS A 115 -13.40 15.86 -4.49
N ARG A 116 -14.40 15.24 -5.11
CA ARG A 116 -15.81 15.24 -4.65
C ARG A 116 -16.11 14.16 -3.60
N GLY A 117 -15.08 13.41 -3.15
CA GLY A 117 -15.20 12.42 -2.08
C GLY A 117 -15.48 10.98 -2.54
N LYS A 118 -15.47 10.70 -3.86
CA LYS A 118 -15.56 9.31 -4.32
C LYS A 118 -14.21 8.60 -4.17
N GLU A 119 -14.22 7.31 -3.82
CA GLU A 119 -13.03 6.47 -3.89
C GLU A 119 -12.67 6.13 -5.34
N LEU A 120 -11.36 5.98 -5.63
CA LEU A 120 -10.90 5.57 -6.96
C LEU A 120 -11.55 4.25 -7.45
N GLY A 121 -11.77 3.30 -6.55
CA GLY A 121 -12.43 2.03 -6.88
C GLY A 121 -13.82 2.24 -7.44
N ASP A 122 -14.62 3.08 -6.77
CA ASP A 122 -16.00 3.36 -7.16
C ASP A 122 -16.07 4.15 -8.49
N VAL A 123 -15.14 5.12 -8.67
CA VAL A 123 -15.02 5.84 -9.94
C VAL A 123 -14.70 4.89 -11.09
N MET A 124 -13.83 3.90 -10.86
CA MET A 124 -13.50 2.91 -11.88
C MET A 124 -14.64 1.93 -12.15
N ASP A 125 -15.42 1.55 -11.12
CA ASP A 125 -16.61 0.75 -11.28
C ASP A 125 -17.64 1.48 -12.15
N ASP A 126 -17.89 2.76 -11.89
CA ASP A 126 -18.79 3.61 -12.70
C ASP A 126 -18.31 3.74 -14.17
N LEU A 127 -17.02 3.97 -14.39
CA LEU A 127 -16.45 4.17 -15.72
C LEU A 127 -16.44 2.91 -16.58
N THR A 128 -16.34 1.73 -15.96
CA THR A 128 -16.16 0.46 -16.69
C THR A 128 -17.39 -0.41 -16.70
N GLY A 129 -18.42 -0.07 -15.92
CA GLY A 129 -19.59 -0.91 -15.69
C GLY A 129 -19.28 -2.22 -14.94
N ARG A 130 -18.08 -2.36 -14.40
CA ARG A 130 -17.64 -3.50 -13.58
C ARG A 130 -17.86 -3.22 -12.11
N LYS A 131 -17.84 -4.27 -11.27
CA LYS A 131 -18.00 -4.13 -9.82
C LYS A 131 -16.76 -4.66 -9.09
N ASN A 132 -16.50 -4.09 -7.91
CA ASN A 132 -15.43 -4.54 -7.00
C ASN A 132 -14.01 -4.40 -7.58
N MET A 133 -13.75 -3.38 -8.39
CA MET A 133 -12.43 -3.14 -8.99
C MET A 133 -11.33 -3.01 -7.94
N LYS A 134 -11.65 -2.50 -6.74
CA LYS A 134 -10.68 -2.37 -5.64
C LYS A 134 -10.14 -3.70 -5.09
N THR A 135 -10.83 -4.81 -5.32
CA THR A 135 -10.37 -6.16 -4.94
C THR A 135 -9.83 -6.97 -6.12
N GLN A 136 -9.76 -6.37 -7.29
CA GLN A 136 -9.22 -6.93 -8.53
C GLN A 136 -7.98 -6.12 -8.97
N ASN A 137 -7.75 -6.03 -10.28
CA ASN A 137 -6.59 -5.33 -10.83
C ASN A 137 -6.62 -3.80 -10.69
N GLY A 138 -7.75 -3.22 -10.23
CA GLY A 138 -7.90 -1.78 -10.01
C GLY A 138 -7.73 -0.94 -11.26
N ALA A 139 -7.58 0.36 -11.09
CA ALA A 139 -7.40 1.31 -12.19
C ALA A 139 -6.16 0.99 -13.05
N ILE A 140 -5.04 0.62 -12.42
CA ILE A 140 -3.80 0.31 -13.15
C ILE A 140 -3.97 -0.86 -14.11
N GLY A 141 -4.69 -1.90 -13.72
CA GLY A 141 -4.98 -3.03 -14.61
C GLY A 141 -5.76 -2.63 -15.85
N ILE A 142 -6.69 -1.69 -15.72
CA ILE A 142 -7.46 -1.16 -16.85
C ILE A 142 -6.57 -0.29 -17.75
N PHE A 143 -5.88 0.68 -17.19
CA PHE A 143 -5.04 1.63 -17.94
C PHE A 143 -3.88 0.95 -18.66
N THR A 144 -3.39 -0.16 -18.13
CA THR A 144 -2.31 -0.95 -18.74
C THR A 144 -2.80 -2.14 -19.55
N LYS A 145 -4.13 -2.25 -19.79
CA LYS A 145 -4.73 -3.39 -20.50
C LYS A 145 -4.33 -4.74 -19.91
N GLY A 146 -4.27 -4.81 -18.57
CA GLY A 146 -3.90 -6.01 -17.82
C GLY A 146 -2.39 -6.31 -17.72
N LYS A 147 -1.53 -5.45 -18.29
CA LYS A 147 -0.07 -5.70 -18.29
C LYS A 147 0.58 -5.51 -16.92
N VAL A 148 0.02 -4.62 -16.09
CA VAL A 148 0.50 -4.35 -14.72
C VAL A 148 -0.59 -4.70 -13.72
N PRO A 149 -0.53 -5.87 -13.08
CA PRO A 149 -1.45 -6.22 -12.00
C PRO A 149 -1.22 -5.32 -10.78
N ARG A 150 -2.31 -4.90 -10.12
CA ARG A 150 -2.23 -4.07 -8.90
C ARG A 150 -1.41 -4.73 -7.77
N LYS A 151 -1.45 -6.06 -7.69
CA LYS A 151 -0.66 -6.84 -6.75
C LYS A 151 0.84 -6.59 -6.94
N ASP A 152 1.32 -6.64 -8.18
CA ASP A 152 2.75 -6.47 -8.49
C ASP A 152 3.21 -5.04 -8.21
N LEU A 153 2.33 -4.06 -8.44
CA LEU A 153 2.58 -2.68 -8.07
C LEU A 153 2.82 -2.54 -6.56
N TYR A 154 1.97 -3.13 -5.72
CA TYR A 154 2.15 -3.12 -4.28
C TYR A 154 3.35 -3.94 -3.82
N LYS A 155 3.60 -5.10 -4.44
CA LYS A 155 4.78 -5.94 -4.14
C LYS A 155 6.07 -5.16 -4.31
N HIS A 156 6.20 -4.39 -5.39
CA HIS A 156 7.33 -3.49 -5.59
C HIS A 156 7.49 -2.49 -4.43
N GLY A 157 6.40 -1.86 -3.99
CA GLY A 157 6.44 -0.95 -2.84
C GLY A 157 6.85 -1.63 -1.53
N VAL A 158 6.46 -2.90 -1.35
CA VAL A 158 6.89 -3.69 -0.17
C VAL A 158 8.40 -3.94 -0.20
N PHE A 159 8.98 -4.27 -1.37
CA PHE A 159 10.43 -4.40 -1.51
C PHE A 159 11.16 -3.13 -1.11
N MET A 160 10.69 -1.97 -1.57
CA MET A 160 11.29 -0.67 -1.21
C MET A 160 11.20 -0.42 0.30
N ALA A 161 10.07 -0.74 0.91
CA ALA A 161 9.90 -0.59 2.37
C ALA A 161 10.73 -1.59 3.20
N LEU A 162 11.21 -2.68 2.61
CA LEU A 162 12.06 -3.66 3.28
C LEU A 162 13.53 -3.26 3.33
N ILE A 163 13.98 -2.28 2.53
CA ILE A 163 15.39 -1.88 2.41
C ILE A 163 16.07 -1.64 3.77
N PRO A 164 15.48 -0.89 4.74
CA PRO A 164 16.12 -0.66 6.04
C PRO A 164 16.35 -1.94 6.88
N PHE A 165 15.58 -3.00 6.61
CA PHE A 165 15.71 -4.27 7.32
C PHE A 165 16.71 -5.23 6.66
N LEU A 166 17.11 -4.94 5.42
CA LEU A 166 18.06 -5.72 4.63
C LEU A 166 19.46 -5.10 4.64
N SER A 167 19.54 -3.79 4.81
CA SER A 167 20.75 -2.98 4.73
C SER A 167 20.99 -2.24 6.05
N THR A 168 20.98 -2.96 7.16
CA THR A 168 21.03 -2.40 8.51
C THR A 168 22.27 -1.52 8.74
N GLY A 169 23.43 -1.90 8.24
CA GLY A 169 24.66 -1.12 8.37
C GLY A 169 24.70 0.23 7.64
N VAL A 170 23.66 0.54 6.85
CA VAL A 170 23.52 1.86 6.18
C VAL A 170 22.43 2.71 6.81
N PHE A 171 21.45 2.07 7.45
CA PHE A 171 20.27 2.74 8.01
C PHE A 171 20.25 2.83 9.54
N GLN A 172 21.15 2.12 10.20
CA GLN A 172 21.28 2.15 11.65
C GLN A 172 22.70 2.58 11.95
N ASP A 173 22.85 3.70 12.66
CA ASP A 173 24.13 4.06 13.25
C ASP A 173 24.51 2.96 14.24
N ASP A 174 25.72 2.43 14.12
CA ASP A 174 26.29 1.50 15.10
C ASP A 174 26.39 2.28 16.42
N CYS A 175 25.38 2.12 17.30
CA CYS A 175 25.42 2.61 18.69
C CYS A 175 26.20 1.69 19.58
#